data_7cf8db92502571b365bd0bebe260a2f3
#
_entry.id   7cf8db92502571b365bd0bebe260a2f3
#
_cell.length_a   1.000
_cell.length_b   1.000
_cell.length_c   1.000
_cell.angle_alpha   90.00
_cell.angle_beta   90.00
_cell.angle_gamma   90.00
#
_symmetry.space_group_name_H-M   'P 1'
#
loop_
_entity.id
_entity.type
_entity.pdbx_description
1 polymer ?
#
loop_
_entity_poly.entity_id
_entity_poly.type
_entity_poly.pdbx_seq_one_letter_code
_entity_poly.pdbx_strand_id
1 'polypeptide(L)' 'LKLHKIYLHTLDSHLANIRLNEQLGFRVEGVLRDECYFDTAYHDILRMSLITREP' A
#
# COMPACT_ATOMS: atom_id res chain seq x y z
N LEU A 1 -20.60 14.59 -7.18
CA LEU A 1 -19.23 14.35 -6.73
C LEU A 1 -19.09 12.90 -6.28
N LYS A 2 -18.30 12.12 -6.99
CA LYS A 2 -18.05 10.74 -6.64
C LYS A 2 -16.66 10.56 -6.12
N LEU A 3 -16.54 9.78 -5.05
CA LEU A 3 -15.27 9.39 -4.49
C LEU A 3 -15.01 7.93 -4.81
N HIS A 4 -13.86 7.68 -5.40
CA HIS A 4 -13.40 6.32 -5.62
C HIS A 4 -12.16 6.09 -4.80
N LYS A 5 -12.07 4.91 -4.22
CA LYS A 5 -10.93 4.54 -3.41
C LYS A 5 -10.33 3.26 -3.96
N ILE A 6 -9.07 3.33 -4.29
CA ILE A 6 -8.32 2.19 -4.83
C ILE A 6 -7.34 1.73 -3.77
N TYR A 7 -7.37 0.45 -3.46
CA TYR A 7 -6.47 -0.14 -2.47
C TYR A 7 -5.44 -1.01 -3.15
N LEU A 8 -4.26 -1.05 -2.54
CA LEU A 8 -3.29 -2.06 -2.90
C LEU A 8 -2.50 -2.44 -1.64
N HIS A 9 -1.88 -3.60 -1.70
CA HIS A 9 -1.04 -4.10 -0.63
C HIS A 9 0.35 -4.34 -1.18
N THR A 10 1.36 -3.99 -0.39
CA THR A 10 2.75 -4.22 -0.78
C THR A 10 3.54 -4.64 0.45
N LEU A 11 4.60 -5.40 0.20
CA LEU A 11 5.49 -5.82 1.28
C LEU A 11 6.32 -4.64 1.77
N ASP A 12 6.61 -4.63 3.06
CA ASP A 12 7.40 -3.58 3.67
C ASP A 12 8.82 -3.50 3.12
N SER A 13 9.33 -4.61 2.57
CA SER A 13 10.66 -4.65 2.00
C SER A 13 10.75 -4.15 0.56
N HIS A 14 9.62 -3.90 -0.08
CA HIS A 14 9.58 -3.44 -1.48
C HIS A 14 9.61 -1.91 -1.53
N LEU A 15 10.72 -1.31 -1.13
CA LEU A 15 10.84 0.14 -1.01
C LEU A 15 10.66 0.86 -2.35
N ALA A 16 11.19 0.30 -3.44
CA ALA A 16 11.05 0.91 -4.75
C ALA A 16 9.59 0.96 -5.17
N ASN A 17 8.84 -0.09 -4.86
CA ASN A 17 7.43 -0.18 -5.19
C ASN A 17 6.62 0.83 -4.36
N ILE A 18 6.96 0.95 -3.09
CA ILE A 18 6.31 1.91 -2.21
C ILE A 18 6.53 3.34 -2.71
N ARG A 19 7.75 3.66 -3.09
CA ARG A 19 8.08 4.98 -3.62
C ARG A 19 7.34 5.28 -4.91
N LEU A 20 7.25 4.30 -5.80
CA LEU A 20 6.51 4.45 -7.05
C LEU A 20 5.04 4.73 -6.76
N ASN A 21 4.46 3.98 -5.85
CA ASN A 21 3.06 4.16 -5.49
C ASN A 21 2.81 5.53 -4.88
N GLU A 22 3.73 6.01 -4.05
CA GLU A 22 3.62 7.35 -3.48
C GLU A 22 3.68 8.43 -4.56
N GLN A 23 4.51 8.24 -5.57
CA GLN A 23 4.59 9.16 -6.70
C GLN A 23 3.29 9.19 -7.50
N LEU A 24 2.57 8.08 -7.53
CA LEU A 24 1.27 8.00 -8.20
C LEU A 24 0.14 8.57 -7.35
N GLY A 25 0.43 8.96 -6.12
CA GLY A 25 -0.56 9.56 -5.24
C GLY A 25 -1.10 8.64 -4.17
N PHE A 26 -0.62 7.41 -4.12
CA PHE A 26 -1.02 6.48 -3.08
C PHE A 26 -0.40 6.88 -1.74
N ARG A 27 -1.13 6.63 -0.67
CA ARG A 27 -0.67 6.89 0.69
C ARG A 27 -0.77 5.64 1.52
N VAL A 28 0.17 5.47 2.44
CA VAL A 28 0.09 4.36 3.40
C VAL A 28 -1.08 4.62 4.34
N GLU A 29 -2.00 3.69 4.38
CA GLU A 29 -3.19 3.80 5.20
C GLU A 29 -3.08 2.98 6.47
N GLY A 30 -2.34 1.89 6.41
CA GLY A 30 -2.14 1.04 7.58
C GLY A 30 -1.05 0.01 7.32
N VAL A 31 -0.67 -0.65 8.39
CA VAL A 31 0.33 -1.71 8.35
C VAL A 31 -0.29 -2.97 8.94
N LEU A 32 -0.26 -4.05 8.16
CA LEU A 32 -0.70 -5.37 8.62
C LEU A 32 0.54 -6.13 9.08
N ARG A 33 0.65 -6.31 10.37
CA ARG A 33 1.86 -6.89 10.95
C ARG A 33 1.88 -8.40 10.81
N ASP A 34 3.05 -8.92 10.44
CA ASP A 34 3.31 -10.36 10.38
C ASP A 34 2.32 -11.12 9.51
N GLU A 35 1.85 -10.47 8.43
CA GLU A 35 0.84 -11.05 7.56
C GLU A 35 1.41 -12.01 6.52
N CYS A 36 2.69 -11.89 6.22
CA CYS A 36 3.31 -12.69 5.19
C CYS A 36 4.58 -13.34 5.71
N TYR A 37 4.67 -14.64 5.55
CA TYR A 37 5.88 -15.37 5.94
C TYR A 37 6.57 -15.89 4.69
N PHE A 38 7.77 -15.42 4.46
CA PHE A 38 8.61 -15.95 3.40
C PHE A 38 10.08 -15.69 3.72
N ASP A 39 10.93 -16.47 3.11
CA ASP A 39 12.38 -16.35 3.29
C ASP A 39 12.77 -16.41 4.78
N THR A 40 12.13 -17.31 5.51
CA THR A 40 12.35 -17.62 6.93
C THR A 40 12.06 -16.44 7.86
N ALA A 41 11.29 -15.46 7.42
CA ALA A 41 10.93 -14.31 8.25
C ALA A 41 9.51 -13.86 7.98
N TYR A 42 8.90 -13.26 8.99
CA TYR A 42 7.61 -12.60 8.83
C TYR A 42 7.82 -11.19 8.31
N HIS A 43 6.93 -10.78 7.44
CA HIS A 43 6.96 -9.45 6.84
C HIS A 43 5.64 -8.75 7.05
N ASP A 44 5.72 -7.45 7.22
CA ASP A 44 4.54 -6.63 7.31
C ASP A 44 4.04 -6.28 5.91
N ILE A 45 2.74 -6.10 5.80
CA ILE A 45 2.14 -5.65 4.56
C ILE A 45 1.62 -4.23 4.75
N LEU A 46 2.02 -3.35 3.87
CA LEU A 46 1.53 -1.98 3.87
C LEU A 46 0.30 -1.90 3.01
N ARG A 47 -0.77 -1.36 3.58
CA ARG A 47 -1.98 -1.06 2.84
C ARG A 47 -1.92 0.38 2.38
N MET A 48 -1.92 0.56 1.07
CA MET A 48 -1.89 1.88 0.47
C MET A 48 -3.19 2.15 -0.26
N SER A 49 -3.60 3.39 -0.27
CA SER A 49 -4.83 3.77 -0.93
C SER A 49 -4.66 5.05 -1.72
N LEU A 50 -5.45 5.16 -2.77
CA LEU A 50 -5.57 6.36 -3.58
C LEU A 50 -7.02 6.75 -3.60
N ILE A 51 -7.30 7.98 -3.22
CA ILE A 51 -8.65 8.53 -3.24
C ILE A 51 -8.75 9.45 -4.44
N THR A 52 -9.66 9.17 -5.33
CA THR A 52 -9.93 10.01 -6.48
C THR A 52 -11.30 10.66 -6.34
N ARG A 53 -11.40 11.88 -6.83
CA ARG A 53 -12.67 12.61 -6.84
C ARG A 53 -13.03 12.92 -8.28
N GLU A 54 -14.28 12.63 -8.61
CA GLU A 54 -14.82 13.03 -9.89
C GLU A 54 -15.83 14.16 -9.69
N PRO A 55 -15.74 15.21 -10.52
CA PRO A 55 -16.67 16.32 -10.42
C PRO A 55 -18.12 15.92 -10.71
#